data_f234b425c3b251793cce21130498c023
#
_entry.id   f234b425c3b251793cce21130498c023
#
_cell.length_a   1.000
_cell.length_b   1.000
_cell.length_c   1.000
_cell.angle_alpha   90.00
_cell.angle_beta   90.00
_cell.angle_gamma   90.00
#
_symmetry.space_group_name_H-M   'P 1'
#
loop_
_entity.id
_entity.type
_entity.pdbx_description
1 polymer ?
#
loop_
_entity_poly.entity_id
_entity_poly.type
_entity_poly.pdbx_seq_one_letter_code
_entity_poly.pdbx_strand_id
1 'polypeptide(L)'
;MLIPGVFESWHYLEALGEHLSAQGHPVHHPAELGFTRHPIPETARDMHRHLERHDLRDVVVVGHSKGGLIGKQMLLNDPETRIARVVAVNAPFPGLPLARYAISAWREFSPHQPVIRSLAAATDVHERIVSIYSRFDQYVPGSSRLEGATNIELPLAGHFWVLAHPVVLDEVARWVSAPAPTVGGIPVAPPGAG
;
A
#
# COMPACT_ATOMS: atom_id res chain seq x y z
N MET A 1 -9.40 -0.53 1.57
CA MET A 1 -9.19 -1.20 0.26
C MET A 1 -7.91 -2.03 0.32
N LEU A 2 -7.95 -3.30 -0.13
CA LEU A 2 -6.81 -4.22 -0.14
C LEU A 2 -6.20 -4.30 -1.53
N ILE A 3 -4.88 -4.14 -1.65
CA ILE A 3 -4.13 -4.24 -2.91
C ILE A 3 -3.00 -5.25 -2.76
N PRO A 4 -3.10 -6.44 -3.39
CA PRO A 4 -2.08 -7.47 -3.30
C PRO A 4 -0.81 -7.13 -4.10
N GLY A 5 0.22 -7.95 -3.93
CA GLY A 5 1.48 -7.86 -4.65
C GLY A 5 1.40 -8.39 -6.10
N VAL A 6 2.54 -8.36 -6.79
CA VAL A 6 2.62 -8.88 -8.16
C VAL A 6 2.38 -10.40 -8.20
N PHE A 7 1.54 -10.84 -9.13
CA PHE A 7 1.08 -12.23 -9.27
C PHE A 7 0.27 -12.77 -8.07
N GLU A 8 -0.12 -11.91 -7.14
CA GLU A 8 -1.00 -12.26 -6.04
C GLU A 8 -2.45 -11.94 -6.40
N SER A 9 -3.36 -12.80 -5.96
CA SER A 9 -4.79 -12.49 -5.87
C SER A 9 -5.13 -11.94 -4.48
N TRP A 10 -6.34 -11.41 -4.31
CA TRP A 10 -6.79 -10.90 -3.01
C TRP A 10 -6.73 -11.93 -1.87
N HIS A 11 -6.76 -13.24 -2.17
CA HIS A 11 -6.67 -14.32 -1.18
C HIS A 11 -5.36 -14.28 -0.35
N TYR A 12 -4.29 -13.67 -0.88
CA TYR A 12 -3.08 -13.44 -0.10
C TYR A 12 -3.30 -12.46 1.07
N LEU A 13 -4.34 -11.62 0.97
CA LEU A 13 -4.73 -10.64 1.98
C LEU A 13 -6.03 -11.05 2.71
N GLU A 14 -6.51 -12.28 2.52
CA GLU A 14 -7.79 -12.76 3.09
C GLU A 14 -7.80 -12.65 4.62
N ALA A 15 -6.74 -13.14 5.28
CA ALA A 15 -6.62 -13.04 6.73
C ALA A 15 -6.65 -11.58 7.25
N LEU A 16 -6.03 -10.65 6.52
CA LEU A 16 -6.11 -9.22 6.80
C LEU A 16 -7.53 -8.69 6.59
N GLY A 17 -8.17 -9.09 5.50
CA GLY A 17 -9.54 -8.70 5.20
C GLY A 17 -10.53 -9.16 6.27
N GLU A 18 -10.44 -10.41 6.69
CA GLU A 18 -11.27 -10.99 7.76
C GLU A 18 -11.03 -10.29 9.10
N HIS A 19 -9.74 -10.07 9.46
CA HIS A 19 -9.38 -9.40 10.71
C HIS A 19 -9.93 -7.96 10.78
N LEU A 20 -9.80 -7.19 9.69
CA LEU A 20 -10.34 -5.83 9.61
C LEU A 20 -11.87 -5.82 9.60
N SER A 21 -12.50 -6.74 8.86
CA SER A 21 -13.96 -6.87 8.81
C SER A 21 -14.55 -7.22 10.17
N ALA A 22 -13.90 -8.12 10.92
CA ALA A 22 -14.30 -8.48 12.28
C ALA A 22 -14.25 -7.29 13.26
N GLN A 23 -13.44 -6.27 12.97
CA GLN A 23 -13.37 -5.01 13.72
C GLN A 23 -14.35 -3.94 13.22
N GLY A 24 -15.21 -4.26 12.24
CA GLY A 24 -16.24 -3.39 11.71
C GLY A 24 -15.81 -2.50 10.56
N HIS A 25 -14.62 -2.69 10.00
CA HIS A 25 -14.16 -1.94 8.82
C HIS A 25 -14.77 -2.50 7.53
N PRO A 26 -15.37 -1.67 6.66
CA PRO A 26 -15.76 -2.09 5.32
C PRO A 26 -14.50 -2.45 4.50
N VAL A 27 -14.43 -3.69 4.00
CA VAL A 27 -13.27 -4.17 3.25
C VAL A 27 -13.61 -4.27 1.76
N HIS A 28 -12.81 -3.62 0.93
CA HIS A 28 -12.92 -3.65 -0.53
C HIS A 28 -11.69 -4.35 -1.14
N HIS A 29 -11.94 -5.35 -1.97
CA HIS A 29 -10.93 -6.04 -2.78
C HIS A 29 -11.40 -6.03 -4.25
N PRO A 30 -11.08 -4.98 -5.02
CA PRO A 30 -11.57 -4.82 -6.39
C PRO A 30 -11.20 -6.01 -7.28
N ALA A 31 -12.20 -6.62 -7.92
CA ALA A 31 -11.98 -7.78 -8.79
C ALA A 31 -11.11 -7.44 -10.02
N GLU A 32 -11.09 -6.18 -10.42
CA GLU A 32 -10.28 -5.64 -11.51
C GLU A 32 -8.78 -5.80 -11.30
N LEU A 33 -8.32 -5.93 -10.06
CA LEU A 33 -6.90 -6.18 -9.73
C LEU A 33 -6.41 -7.52 -10.29
N GLY A 34 -7.27 -8.53 -10.33
CA GLY A 34 -6.93 -9.88 -10.77
C GLY A 34 -5.67 -10.38 -10.04
N PHE A 35 -4.60 -10.63 -10.79
CA PHE A 35 -3.28 -11.03 -10.26
C PHE A 35 -2.26 -9.88 -10.21
N THR A 36 -2.71 -8.64 -10.19
CA THR A 36 -1.88 -7.43 -10.08
C THR A 36 -0.71 -7.38 -11.08
N ARG A 37 -0.97 -7.79 -12.34
CA ARG A 37 0.06 -7.91 -13.38
C ARG A 37 0.30 -6.61 -14.13
N HIS A 38 -0.68 -5.71 -14.18
CA HIS A 38 -0.59 -4.44 -14.90
C HIS A 38 0.42 -3.49 -14.25
N PRO A 39 1.01 -2.56 -15.01
CA PRO A 39 1.94 -1.56 -14.48
C PRO A 39 1.38 -0.74 -13.32
N ILE A 40 2.23 -0.31 -12.40
CA ILE A 40 1.85 0.47 -11.22
C ILE A 40 0.95 1.67 -11.58
N PRO A 41 1.30 2.54 -12.56
CA PRO A 41 0.47 3.71 -12.86
C PRO A 41 -0.90 3.35 -13.46
N GLU A 42 -0.98 2.25 -14.19
CA GLU A 42 -2.22 1.77 -14.78
C GLU A 42 -3.14 1.22 -13.69
N THR A 43 -2.60 0.34 -12.84
CA THR A 43 -3.35 -0.22 -11.70
C THR A 43 -3.84 0.89 -10.76
N ALA A 44 -3.01 1.89 -10.47
CA ALA A 44 -3.40 3.01 -9.64
C ALA A 44 -4.59 3.80 -10.22
N ARG A 45 -4.60 4.05 -11.55
CA ARG A 45 -5.74 4.68 -12.23
C ARG A 45 -7.01 3.84 -12.15
N ASP A 46 -6.89 2.51 -12.31
CA ASP A 46 -8.04 1.61 -12.21
C ASP A 46 -8.63 1.63 -10.80
N MET A 47 -7.78 1.67 -9.80
CA MET A 47 -8.21 1.76 -8.40
C MET A 47 -8.86 3.11 -8.08
N HIS A 48 -8.38 4.23 -8.64
CA HIS A 48 -9.08 5.51 -8.52
C HIS A 48 -10.48 5.45 -9.14
N ARG A 49 -10.61 4.89 -10.35
CA ARG A 49 -11.93 4.71 -10.96
C ARG A 49 -12.85 3.82 -10.11
N HIS A 50 -12.31 2.87 -9.38
CA HIS A 50 -13.09 2.09 -8.42
C HIS A 50 -13.57 2.95 -7.25
N LEU A 51 -12.70 3.80 -6.67
CA LEU A 51 -13.08 4.73 -5.62
C LEU A 51 -14.19 5.69 -6.07
N GLU A 52 -14.07 6.24 -7.27
CA GLU A 52 -15.06 7.15 -7.87
C GLU A 52 -16.39 6.46 -8.12
N ARG A 53 -16.40 5.29 -8.77
CA ARG A 53 -17.61 4.52 -9.10
C ARG A 53 -18.45 4.16 -7.87
N HIS A 54 -17.80 3.92 -6.74
CA HIS A 54 -18.45 3.54 -5.50
C HIS A 54 -18.53 4.69 -4.48
N ASP A 55 -18.15 5.90 -4.90
CA ASP A 55 -18.04 7.11 -4.07
C ASP A 55 -17.36 6.85 -2.71
N LEU A 56 -16.29 6.06 -2.72
CA LEU A 56 -15.52 5.76 -1.51
C LEU A 56 -14.67 6.96 -1.13
N ARG A 57 -14.72 7.33 0.16
CA ARG A 57 -13.96 8.42 0.77
C ARG A 57 -13.34 7.94 2.08
N ASP A 58 -12.36 8.67 2.59
CA ASP A 58 -11.60 8.31 3.80
C ASP A 58 -11.00 6.90 3.73
N VAL A 59 -10.59 6.50 2.53
CA VAL A 59 -10.12 5.14 2.28
C VAL A 59 -8.71 4.95 2.81
N VAL A 60 -8.51 3.94 3.64
CA VAL A 60 -7.17 3.42 3.93
C VAL A 60 -6.85 2.34 2.91
N VAL A 61 -5.78 2.54 2.15
CA VAL A 61 -5.24 1.55 1.22
C VAL A 61 -4.26 0.66 1.99
N VAL A 62 -4.55 -0.63 2.10
CA VAL A 62 -3.62 -1.63 2.66
C VAL A 62 -3.00 -2.38 1.50
N GLY A 63 -1.71 -2.19 1.27
CA GLY A 63 -0.98 -2.74 0.13
C GLY A 63 0.14 -3.68 0.55
N HIS A 64 0.18 -4.89 -0.02
CA HIS A 64 1.32 -5.80 0.14
C HIS A 64 2.28 -5.65 -1.04
N SER A 65 3.59 -5.63 -0.76
CA SER A 65 4.62 -5.64 -1.80
C SER A 65 4.36 -4.57 -2.88
N LYS A 66 4.14 -4.94 -4.14
CA LYS A 66 3.73 -4.04 -5.23
C LYS A 66 2.51 -3.18 -4.86
N GLY A 67 1.57 -3.73 -4.10
CA GLY A 67 0.38 -3.02 -3.64
C GLY A 67 0.69 -1.75 -2.85
N GLY A 68 1.78 -1.73 -2.09
CA GLY A 68 2.26 -0.52 -1.39
C GLY A 68 2.75 0.57 -2.34
N LEU A 69 3.43 0.19 -3.43
CA LEU A 69 3.85 1.13 -4.49
C LEU A 69 2.64 1.68 -5.26
N ILE A 70 1.64 0.83 -5.54
CA ILE A 70 0.37 1.23 -6.15
C ILE A 70 -0.35 2.23 -5.22
N GLY A 71 -0.43 1.92 -3.92
CA GLY A 71 -1.01 2.82 -2.93
C GLY A 71 -0.33 4.19 -2.89
N LYS A 72 1.01 4.23 -2.93
CA LYS A 72 1.77 5.49 -3.02
C LYS A 72 1.45 6.25 -4.31
N GLN A 73 1.39 5.55 -5.45
CA GLN A 73 1.01 6.16 -6.73
C GLN A 73 -0.41 6.73 -6.70
N MET A 74 -1.32 6.03 -6.01
CA MET A 74 -2.70 6.51 -5.81
C MET A 74 -2.70 7.79 -4.96
N LEU A 75 -1.96 7.86 -3.85
CA LEU A 75 -1.85 9.09 -3.05
C LEU A 75 -1.36 10.29 -3.83
N LEU A 76 -0.38 10.09 -4.71
CA LEU A 76 0.18 11.15 -5.57
C LEU A 76 -0.84 11.68 -6.59
N ASN A 77 -1.80 10.87 -6.97
CA ASN A 77 -2.80 11.17 -8.00
C ASN A 77 -4.22 11.30 -7.41
N ASP A 78 -4.35 11.76 -6.17
CA ASP A 78 -5.62 11.85 -5.43
C ASP A 78 -6.11 13.31 -5.28
N PRO A 79 -6.60 13.95 -6.36
CA PRO A 79 -7.00 15.34 -6.34
C PRO A 79 -8.23 15.60 -5.47
N GLU A 80 -9.07 14.58 -5.26
CA GLU A 80 -10.28 14.66 -4.45
C GLU A 80 -10.08 14.24 -2.99
N THR A 81 -8.82 13.95 -2.60
CA THR A 81 -8.47 13.52 -1.24
C THR A 81 -9.30 12.36 -0.70
N ARG A 82 -9.62 11.39 -1.59
CA ARG A 82 -10.41 10.20 -1.24
C ARG A 82 -9.67 9.21 -0.37
N ILE A 83 -8.32 9.24 -0.39
CA ILE A 83 -7.47 8.32 0.34
C ILE A 83 -6.95 9.01 1.59
N ALA A 84 -7.28 8.48 2.76
CA ALA A 84 -6.77 9.00 4.02
C ALA A 84 -5.29 8.62 4.24
N ARG A 85 -4.95 7.36 3.95
CA ARG A 85 -3.64 6.80 4.28
C ARG A 85 -3.33 5.57 3.44
N VAL A 86 -2.04 5.26 3.31
CA VAL A 86 -1.54 3.97 2.84
C VAL A 86 -0.84 3.24 3.98
N VAL A 87 -1.22 1.98 4.21
CA VAL A 87 -0.53 1.05 5.09
C VAL A 87 0.10 -0.01 4.20
N ALA A 88 1.41 0.04 4.04
CA ALA A 88 2.16 -0.84 3.16
C ALA A 88 2.87 -1.93 3.97
N VAL A 89 2.71 -3.19 3.56
CA VAL A 89 3.38 -4.33 4.17
C VAL A 89 4.42 -4.86 3.19
N ASN A 90 5.68 -4.91 3.61
CA ASN A 90 6.82 -5.41 2.83
C ASN A 90 6.93 -4.79 1.41
N ALA A 91 6.64 -3.49 1.27
CA ALA A 91 6.68 -2.82 -0.02
C ALA A 91 8.11 -2.41 -0.42
N PRO A 92 8.55 -2.68 -1.66
CA PRO A 92 9.90 -2.35 -2.11
C PRO A 92 10.02 -0.88 -2.54
N PHE A 93 9.83 0.08 -1.62
CA PHE A 93 9.87 1.51 -1.94
C PHE A 93 11.18 1.98 -2.59
N PRO A 94 12.38 1.51 -2.17
CA PRO A 94 13.63 1.86 -2.83
C PRO A 94 13.83 1.16 -4.19
N GLY A 95 12.92 0.27 -4.56
CA GLY A 95 13.10 -0.67 -5.65
C GLY A 95 13.96 -1.88 -5.27
N LEU A 96 14.14 -2.78 -6.22
CA LEU A 96 14.93 -4.01 -6.06
C LEU A 96 16.15 -3.96 -6.97
N PRO A 97 17.37 -3.80 -6.46
CA PRO A 97 18.58 -3.66 -7.28
C PRO A 97 18.79 -4.81 -8.26
N LEU A 98 18.48 -6.04 -7.84
CA LEU A 98 18.61 -7.23 -8.68
C LEU A 98 17.53 -7.35 -9.76
N ALA A 99 16.42 -6.61 -9.65
CA ALA A 99 15.35 -6.62 -10.63
C ALA A 99 15.80 -6.13 -12.03
N ARG A 100 16.91 -5.41 -12.13
CA ARG A 100 17.50 -5.04 -13.43
C ARG A 100 17.89 -6.24 -14.30
N TYR A 101 18.17 -7.39 -13.68
CA TYR A 101 18.51 -8.63 -14.36
C TYR A 101 17.32 -9.56 -14.56
N ALA A 102 16.16 -9.19 -13.99
CA ALA A 102 14.96 -10.00 -14.08
C ALA A 102 14.32 -9.92 -15.47
N ILE A 103 13.63 -10.98 -15.83
CA ILE A 103 12.79 -11.06 -17.02
C ILE A 103 11.35 -10.76 -16.60
N SER A 104 10.59 -10.01 -17.44
CA SER A 104 9.16 -9.74 -17.26
C SER A 104 8.79 -8.76 -16.12
N ALA A 105 7.69 -9.02 -15.42
CA ALA A 105 7.07 -8.13 -14.43
C ALA A 105 7.98 -7.70 -13.26
N TRP A 106 8.98 -8.50 -12.89
CA TRP A 106 9.94 -8.15 -11.84
C TRP A 106 10.85 -6.98 -12.24
N ARG A 107 11.06 -6.77 -13.55
CA ARG A 107 11.88 -5.67 -14.06
C ARG A 107 11.30 -4.30 -13.69
N GLU A 108 9.98 -4.21 -13.49
CA GLU A 108 9.30 -2.98 -13.07
C GLU A 108 9.85 -2.44 -11.76
N PHE A 109 10.34 -3.30 -10.86
CA PHE A 109 10.88 -2.90 -9.55
C PHE A 109 12.33 -2.45 -9.57
N SER A 110 12.99 -2.43 -10.72
CA SER A 110 14.35 -1.92 -10.80
C SER A 110 14.41 -0.44 -10.41
N PRO A 111 15.39 0.00 -9.56
CA PRO A 111 15.56 1.40 -9.20
C PRO A 111 15.81 2.33 -10.40
N HIS A 112 16.18 1.76 -11.56
CA HIS A 112 16.39 2.50 -12.79
C HIS A 112 15.11 2.73 -13.61
N GLN A 113 14.02 2.07 -13.26
CA GLN A 113 12.75 2.27 -13.94
C GLN A 113 12.16 3.66 -13.65
N PRO A 114 11.61 4.35 -14.67
CA PRO A 114 11.05 5.67 -14.48
C PRO A 114 10.01 5.75 -13.38
N VAL A 115 9.14 4.75 -13.26
CA VAL A 115 8.10 4.69 -12.24
C VAL A 115 8.68 4.64 -10.83
N ILE A 116 9.69 3.79 -10.58
CA ILE A 116 10.34 3.67 -9.26
C ILE A 116 11.08 4.97 -8.93
N ARG A 117 11.79 5.55 -9.89
CA ARG A 117 12.48 6.85 -9.71
C ARG A 117 11.50 7.98 -9.39
N SER A 118 10.38 8.05 -10.12
CA SER A 118 9.34 9.05 -9.87
C SER A 118 8.73 8.87 -8.47
N LEU A 119 8.40 7.64 -8.09
CA LEU A 119 7.90 7.35 -6.75
C LEU A 119 8.92 7.68 -5.65
N ALA A 120 10.21 7.38 -5.86
CA ALA A 120 11.25 7.70 -4.89
C ALA A 120 11.47 9.21 -4.72
N ALA A 121 11.34 9.99 -5.80
CA ALA A 121 11.51 11.43 -5.78
C ALA A 121 10.33 12.20 -5.15
N ALA A 122 9.13 11.63 -5.16
CA ALA A 122 7.93 12.26 -4.61
C ALA A 122 7.83 11.99 -3.11
N THR A 123 8.05 13.01 -2.28
CA THR A 123 8.12 12.89 -0.81
C THR A 123 6.93 13.51 -0.08
N ASP A 124 6.15 14.33 -0.75
CA ASP A 124 5.04 15.12 -0.21
C ASP A 124 3.87 14.31 0.35
N VAL A 125 3.78 13.02 0.01
CA VAL A 125 2.75 12.11 0.54
C VAL A 125 3.27 11.17 1.64
N HIS A 126 4.55 11.24 1.99
CA HIS A 126 5.16 10.26 2.90
C HIS A 126 4.55 10.28 4.30
N GLU A 127 4.13 11.43 4.82
CA GLU A 127 3.45 11.54 6.11
C GLU A 127 2.13 10.75 6.17
N ARG A 128 1.55 10.44 5.01
CA ARG A 128 0.32 9.64 4.88
C ARG A 128 0.63 8.15 4.63
N ILE A 129 1.88 7.73 4.72
CA ILE A 129 2.31 6.36 4.48
C ILE A 129 2.84 5.74 5.78
N VAL A 130 2.37 4.53 6.07
CA VAL A 130 2.89 3.67 7.12
C VAL A 130 3.53 2.47 6.43
N SER A 131 4.83 2.28 6.62
CA SER A 131 5.57 1.14 6.09
C SER A 131 5.83 0.14 7.22
N ILE A 132 5.15 -0.99 7.17
CA ILE A 132 5.32 -2.12 8.09
C ILE A 132 6.14 -3.17 7.36
N TYR A 133 7.21 -3.65 7.95
CA TYR A 133 8.07 -4.61 7.27
C TYR A 133 8.77 -5.58 8.20
N SER A 134 9.06 -6.74 7.66
CA SER A 134 9.83 -7.79 8.33
C SER A 134 11.29 -7.39 8.43
N ARG A 135 11.95 -7.70 9.55
CA ARG A 135 13.40 -7.53 9.71
C ARG A 135 14.19 -8.28 8.67
N PHE A 136 13.70 -9.43 8.24
CA PHE A 136 14.27 -10.20 7.14
C PHE A 136 13.21 -10.53 6.11
N ASP A 137 13.42 -10.07 4.88
CA ASP A 137 12.56 -10.34 3.74
C ASP A 137 13.45 -10.75 2.54
N GLN A 138 13.32 -12.01 2.10
CA GLN A 138 14.14 -12.56 1.03
C GLN A 138 13.84 -11.96 -0.34
N TYR A 139 12.64 -11.37 -0.53
CA TYR A 139 12.22 -10.73 -1.79
C TYR A 139 12.51 -9.22 -1.81
N VAL A 140 12.56 -8.60 -0.64
CA VAL A 140 12.88 -7.18 -0.48
C VAL A 140 14.14 -7.01 0.37
N PRO A 141 15.30 -7.53 -0.09
CA PRO A 141 16.54 -7.40 0.63
C PRO A 141 16.98 -5.92 0.66
N GLY A 142 17.18 -5.38 1.83
CA GLY A 142 17.60 -4.00 2.00
C GLY A 142 16.54 -3.07 2.57
N SER A 143 15.37 -3.60 2.92
CA SER A 143 14.34 -2.90 3.67
C SER A 143 13.24 -2.24 2.83
N SER A 144 12.05 -2.23 3.39
CA SER A 144 10.89 -1.44 2.91
C SER A 144 10.82 -0.05 3.54
N ARG A 145 11.88 0.38 4.21
CA ARG A 145 11.93 1.68 4.87
C ARG A 145 11.74 2.81 3.85
N LEU A 146 10.87 3.76 4.20
CA LEU A 146 10.58 4.97 3.41
C LEU A 146 10.86 6.20 4.28
N GLU A 147 11.85 7.00 3.91
CA GLU A 147 12.18 8.22 4.64
C GLU A 147 11.00 9.20 4.62
N GLY A 148 10.71 9.84 5.76
CA GLY A 148 9.56 10.73 5.92
C GLY A 148 8.23 10.04 6.18
N ALA A 149 8.17 8.70 6.06
CA ALA A 149 6.99 7.91 6.43
C ALA A 149 7.09 7.36 7.86
N THR A 150 5.98 6.88 8.40
CA THR A 150 6.01 6.06 9.62
C THR A 150 6.55 4.68 9.28
N ASN A 151 7.67 4.29 9.90
CA ASN A 151 8.34 3.02 9.62
C ASN A 151 8.29 2.08 10.82
N ILE A 152 7.81 0.88 10.63
CA ILE A 152 7.62 -0.14 11.67
C ILE A 152 8.31 -1.42 11.23
N GLU A 153 9.48 -1.67 11.78
CA GLU A 153 10.19 -2.93 11.61
C GLU A 153 9.68 -3.94 12.63
N LEU A 154 9.19 -5.07 12.16
CA LEU A 154 8.76 -6.18 12.99
C LEU A 154 9.84 -7.25 13.07
N PRO A 155 10.06 -7.88 14.24
CA PRO A 155 11.05 -8.94 14.43
C PRO A 155 10.60 -10.27 13.80
N LEU A 156 10.14 -10.20 12.56
CA LEU A 156 9.63 -11.30 11.77
C LEU A 156 10.55 -11.55 10.57
N ALA A 157 10.39 -12.72 9.95
CA ALA A 157 11.08 -13.07 8.73
C ALA A 157 10.09 -13.62 7.70
N GLY A 158 10.25 -13.21 6.43
CA GLY A 158 9.43 -13.66 5.31
C GLY A 158 8.64 -12.56 4.63
N HIS A 159 8.20 -12.85 3.41
CA HIS A 159 7.49 -11.90 2.55
C HIS A 159 5.97 -12.11 2.58
N PHE A 160 5.52 -13.35 2.43
CA PHE A 160 4.11 -13.68 2.23
C PHE A 160 3.39 -14.13 3.51
N TRP A 161 3.93 -15.13 4.19
CA TRP A 161 3.24 -15.76 5.31
C TRP A 161 3.08 -14.84 6.52
N VAL A 162 3.84 -13.79 6.61
CA VAL A 162 3.70 -12.74 7.62
C VAL A 162 2.36 -12.01 7.52
N LEU A 163 1.69 -12.05 6.36
CA LEU A 163 0.39 -11.43 6.14
C LEU A 163 -0.74 -12.03 6.99
N ALA A 164 -0.57 -13.26 7.46
CA ALA A 164 -1.48 -13.92 8.39
C ALA A 164 -0.96 -13.92 9.85
N HIS A 165 0.21 -13.31 10.09
CA HIS A 165 0.80 -13.31 11.44
C HIS A 165 0.04 -12.31 12.34
N PRO A 166 -0.39 -12.70 13.56
CA PRO A 166 -1.20 -11.86 14.44
C PRO A 166 -0.63 -10.46 14.67
N VAL A 167 0.68 -10.35 14.90
CA VAL A 167 1.36 -9.05 15.10
C VAL A 167 1.21 -8.13 13.89
N VAL A 168 1.22 -8.66 12.66
CA VAL A 168 1.02 -7.87 11.45
C VAL A 168 -0.45 -7.48 11.30
N LEU A 169 -1.37 -8.41 11.58
CA LEU A 169 -2.81 -8.15 11.55
C LEU A 169 -3.18 -7.02 12.51
N ASP A 170 -2.72 -7.10 13.76
CA ASP A 170 -2.99 -6.10 14.80
C ASP A 170 -2.35 -4.74 14.46
N GLU A 171 -1.11 -4.75 13.94
CA GLU A 171 -0.42 -3.52 13.60
C GLU A 171 -1.09 -2.81 12.40
N VAL A 172 -1.52 -3.56 11.38
CA VAL A 172 -2.31 -3.00 10.27
C VAL A 172 -3.63 -2.44 10.77
N ALA A 173 -4.36 -3.20 11.60
CA ALA A 173 -5.65 -2.77 12.15
C ALA A 173 -5.52 -1.50 13.00
N ARG A 174 -4.46 -1.38 13.79
CA ARG A 174 -4.14 -0.16 14.55
C ARG A 174 -4.03 1.07 13.65
N TRP A 175 -3.38 0.94 12.51
CA TRP A 175 -3.20 2.06 11.57
C TRP A 175 -4.41 2.30 10.68
N VAL A 176 -5.21 1.30 10.41
CA VAL A 176 -6.51 1.45 9.72
C VAL A 176 -7.48 2.24 10.59
N SER A 177 -7.48 1.99 11.92
CA SER A 177 -8.35 2.67 12.88
C SER A 177 -7.81 4.03 13.37
N ALA A 178 -6.57 4.36 13.06
CA ALA A 178 -5.97 5.61 13.51
C ALA A 178 -6.61 6.82 12.82
N PRO A 179 -6.76 7.98 13.49
CA PRO A 179 -7.25 9.20 12.87
C PRO A 179 -6.46 9.55 11.60
N ALA A 180 -7.15 10.15 10.62
CA ALA A 180 -6.48 10.64 9.42
C ALA A 180 -5.37 11.63 9.82
N PRO A 181 -4.19 11.61 9.18
CA PRO A 181 -3.14 12.57 9.44
C PRO A 181 -3.64 13.98 9.09
N THR A 182 -3.35 14.96 9.96
CA THR A 182 -3.62 16.37 9.67
C THR A 182 -2.56 16.87 8.70
N VAL A 183 -2.93 17.14 7.48
CA VAL A 183 -2.03 17.78 6.51
C VAL A 183 -2.05 19.28 6.77
N GLY A 184 -0.91 19.88 7.15
CA GLY A 184 -0.78 21.34 7.35
C GLY A 184 -1.61 21.92 8.50
N GLY A 185 -1.93 21.14 9.55
CA GLY A 185 -2.65 21.61 10.73
C GLY A 185 -4.16 21.83 10.54
N ILE A 186 -4.70 21.48 9.39
CA ILE A 186 -6.15 21.52 9.11
C ILE A 186 -6.65 20.08 9.08
N PRO A 187 -7.60 19.67 9.95
CA PRO A 187 -8.28 18.40 9.80
C PRO A 187 -8.98 18.42 8.43
N VAL A 188 -8.78 17.39 7.63
CA VAL A 188 -9.61 17.16 6.44
C VAL A 188 -11.00 16.80 6.96
N ALA A 189 -11.88 17.79 7.07
CA ALA A 189 -13.26 17.57 7.49
C ALA A 189 -13.98 16.76 6.40
N PRO A 190 -14.82 15.75 6.78
CA PRO A 190 -15.65 15.06 5.82
C PRO A 190 -16.61 16.07 5.18
N PRO A 191 -16.80 16.06 3.85
CA PRO A 191 -17.83 16.86 3.21
C PRO A 191 -19.21 16.31 3.61
N GLY A 192 -20.01 17.12 4.30
CA GLY A 192 -21.43 16.87 4.45
C GLY A 192 -21.92 16.51 5.86
N ALA A 193 -21.91 17.51 6.75
CA ALA A 193 -22.90 17.62 7.82
C ALA A 193 -23.64 18.96 7.58
N GLY A 194 -24.70 18.90 6.76
CA GLY A 194 -25.66 19.95 6.52
C GLY A 194 -27.01 19.34 6.26
#